data_b1c2e031e36c6cd62efe24d3a95a519c
#
_entry.id   b1c2e031e36c6cd62efe24d3a95a519c
#
_cell.length_a   1.000
_cell.length_b   1.000
_cell.length_c   1.000
_cell.angle_alpha   90.00
_cell.angle_beta   90.00
_cell.angle_gamma   90.00
#
_symmetry.space_group_name_H-M   'P 1'
#
loop_
_entity.id
_entity.type
_entity.pdbx_description
1 polymer ?
#
loop_
_entity_poly.entity_id
_entity_poly.type
_entity_poly.pdbx_seq_one_letter_code
_entity_poly.pdbx_strand_id
1 'polypeptide(L)'
;PEKARYYPLLAQAASKEAIDALLAADDRQAAFAALLTVENPAMTDVLYDLARQNPAWTDAAISRYTDFVSKSRNTPMRKYQLYRRGLEAKPSPKVQNKLLKALSKTPVFPALTLAVNYMDAPATAETAAMVVKTVAAKNPALGGETVAAALKKAQEVYAGLAKSDADAGYAVDEIKGLLAKLPAEGYLPVSLEPSGWEAVVGDPETRKAMKAKALAKAQTE
;
A
#
# COMPACT_ATOMS: atom_id res chain seq x y z
N PRO A 1 1.57 -15.65 -34.99
CA PRO A 1 3.01 -15.54 -34.65
C PRO A 1 3.63 -14.24 -35.17
N GLU A 2 3.32 -13.80 -36.41
CA GLU A 2 3.98 -12.63 -36.99
C GLU A 2 3.66 -11.30 -36.29
N LYS A 3 2.46 -11.12 -35.77
CA LYS A 3 2.06 -9.87 -35.10
C LYS A 3 2.81 -9.66 -33.78
N ALA A 4 3.14 -10.70 -33.03
CA ALA A 4 3.77 -10.61 -31.71
C ALA A 4 5.16 -9.94 -31.78
N ARG A 5 5.86 -9.99 -32.88
CA ARG A 5 7.16 -9.31 -33.08
C ARG A 5 7.06 -7.79 -32.99
N TYR A 6 5.87 -7.21 -33.19
CA TYR A 6 5.63 -5.77 -33.11
C TYR A 6 5.21 -5.30 -31.71
N TYR A 7 4.90 -6.21 -30.77
CA TYR A 7 4.45 -5.82 -29.42
C TYR A 7 5.47 -4.97 -28.66
N PRO A 8 6.80 -5.22 -28.74
CA PRO A 8 7.78 -4.33 -28.12
C PRO A 8 7.77 -2.91 -28.68
N LEU A 9 7.48 -2.73 -29.99
CA LEU A 9 7.35 -1.40 -30.60
C LEU A 9 6.09 -0.67 -30.10
N LEU A 10 4.97 -1.38 -29.98
CA LEU A 10 3.76 -0.83 -29.38
C LEU A 10 4.01 -0.42 -27.92
N ALA A 11 4.73 -1.25 -27.16
CA ALA A 11 5.08 -0.93 -25.79
C ALA A 11 5.95 0.34 -25.67
N GLN A 12 6.89 0.54 -26.61
CA GLN A 12 7.73 1.75 -26.67
C GLN A 12 6.91 3.00 -27.01
N ALA A 13 5.88 2.88 -27.87
CA ALA A 13 4.99 4.00 -28.19
C ALA A 13 4.25 4.49 -26.96
N ALA A 14 3.93 3.61 -26.00
CA ALA A 14 3.31 3.87 -24.70
C ALA A 14 2.04 4.74 -24.77
N SER A 15 1.41 4.84 -25.94
CA SER A 15 0.16 5.58 -26.14
C SER A 15 -1.04 4.74 -25.67
N LYS A 16 -2.19 5.40 -25.48
CA LYS A 16 -3.42 4.69 -25.12
C LYS A 16 -3.80 3.65 -26.17
N GLU A 17 -3.73 4.02 -27.44
CA GLU A 17 -4.06 3.15 -28.58
C GLU A 17 -3.14 1.93 -28.65
N ALA A 18 -1.85 2.11 -28.33
CA ALA A 18 -0.89 1.01 -28.29
C ALA A 18 -1.17 0.05 -27.11
N ILE A 19 -1.54 0.58 -25.95
CA ILE A 19 -1.96 -0.21 -24.78
C ILE A 19 -3.24 -0.99 -25.11
N ASP A 20 -4.26 -0.33 -25.68
CA ASP A 20 -5.51 -0.97 -26.06
C ASP A 20 -5.30 -2.09 -27.12
N ALA A 21 -4.40 -1.87 -28.08
CA ALA A 21 -4.03 -2.87 -29.07
C ALA A 21 -3.32 -4.09 -28.44
N LEU A 22 -2.44 -3.88 -27.47
CA LEU A 22 -1.81 -4.97 -26.71
C LEU A 22 -2.82 -5.74 -25.85
N LEU A 23 -3.77 -5.05 -25.22
CA LEU A 23 -4.84 -5.68 -24.43
C LEU A 23 -5.79 -6.53 -25.30
N ALA A 24 -5.99 -6.16 -26.55
CA ALA A 24 -6.83 -6.89 -27.52
C ALA A 24 -6.07 -7.98 -28.32
N ALA A 25 -4.78 -8.15 -28.06
CA ALA A 25 -3.93 -9.06 -28.83
C ALA A 25 -4.30 -10.54 -28.61
N ASP A 26 -4.23 -11.35 -29.68
CA ASP A 26 -4.50 -12.79 -29.62
C ASP A 26 -3.46 -13.56 -28.81
N ASP A 27 -2.18 -13.23 -28.98
CA ASP A 27 -1.08 -13.78 -28.16
C ASP A 27 -0.99 -13.03 -26.82
N ARG A 28 -1.85 -13.45 -25.90
CA ARG A 28 -1.99 -12.84 -24.56
C ARG A 28 -0.69 -12.86 -23.77
N GLN A 29 0.13 -13.90 -23.88
CA GLN A 29 1.36 -14.03 -23.14
C GLN A 29 2.43 -13.06 -23.63
N ALA A 30 2.63 -12.98 -24.94
CA ALA A 30 3.57 -12.04 -25.54
C ALA A 30 3.12 -10.57 -25.33
N ALA A 31 1.80 -10.32 -25.43
CA ALA A 31 1.23 -9.01 -25.17
C ALA A 31 1.43 -8.58 -23.70
N PHE A 32 1.20 -9.49 -22.74
CA PHE A 32 1.45 -9.22 -21.32
C PHE A 32 2.91 -8.89 -21.06
N ALA A 33 3.85 -9.65 -21.63
CA ALA A 33 5.28 -9.36 -21.51
C ALA A 33 5.62 -7.95 -22.03
N ALA A 34 5.02 -7.54 -23.16
CA ALA A 34 5.19 -6.20 -23.70
C ALA A 34 4.56 -5.13 -22.79
N LEU A 35 3.34 -5.36 -22.28
CA LEU A 35 2.66 -4.43 -21.37
C LEU A 35 3.48 -4.15 -20.09
N LEU A 36 4.22 -5.13 -19.58
CA LEU A 36 5.11 -4.93 -18.43
C LEU A 36 6.24 -3.93 -18.70
N THR A 37 6.59 -3.69 -19.95
CA THR A 37 7.68 -2.75 -20.35
C THR A 37 7.19 -1.34 -20.66
N VAL A 38 5.88 -1.13 -20.80
CA VAL A 38 5.30 0.19 -21.09
C VAL A 38 5.61 1.18 -19.96
N GLU A 39 6.18 2.34 -20.32
CA GLU A 39 6.49 3.43 -19.39
C GLU A 39 5.44 4.54 -19.48
N ASN A 40 4.22 4.23 -19.01
CA ASN A 40 3.10 5.18 -18.97
C ASN A 40 2.38 5.08 -17.61
N PRO A 41 2.14 6.19 -16.90
CA PRO A 41 1.41 6.20 -15.61
C PRO A 41 0.02 5.53 -15.68
N ALA A 42 -0.66 5.59 -16.83
CA ALA A 42 -1.94 4.91 -17.05
C ALA A 42 -1.86 3.38 -16.85
N MET A 43 -0.66 2.80 -16.93
CA MET A 43 -0.44 1.37 -16.68
C MET A 43 -0.76 0.95 -15.25
N THR A 44 -0.84 1.87 -14.29
CA THR A 44 -1.15 1.54 -12.91
C THR A 44 -2.47 0.77 -12.79
N ASP A 45 -3.55 1.25 -13.40
CA ASP A 45 -4.85 0.56 -13.36
C ASP A 45 -4.85 -0.68 -14.26
N VAL A 46 -4.27 -0.61 -15.45
CA VAL A 46 -4.14 -1.74 -16.38
C VAL A 46 -3.43 -2.94 -15.72
N LEU A 47 -2.31 -2.71 -15.05
CA LEU A 47 -1.54 -3.77 -14.37
C LEU A 47 -2.34 -4.39 -13.22
N TYR A 48 -3.07 -3.59 -12.46
CA TYR A 48 -3.94 -4.11 -11.40
C TYR A 48 -5.05 -5.01 -11.97
N ASP A 49 -5.69 -4.59 -13.05
CA ASP A 49 -6.75 -5.37 -13.70
C ASP A 49 -6.21 -6.67 -14.32
N LEU A 50 -5.04 -6.63 -14.96
CA LEU A 50 -4.36 -7.82 -15.47
C LEU A 50 -4.01 -8.81 -14.35
N ALA A 51 -3.53 -8.31 -13.20
CA ALA A 51 -3.24 -9.14 -12.04
C ALA A 51 -4.45 -9.90 -11.51
N ARG A 52 -5.64 -9.30 -11.59
CA ARG A 52 -6.90 -9.93 -11.15
C ARG A 52 -7.50 -10.88 -12.16
N GLN A 53 -7.26 -10.64 -13.45
CA GLN A 53 -7.79 -11.48 -14.54
C GLN A 53 -7.05 -12.81 -14.66
N ASN A 54 -5.76 -12.85 -14.35
CA ASN A 54 -4.95 -14.05 -14.52
C ASN A 54 -3.98 -14.24 -13.33
N PRO A 55 -4.21 -15.28 -12.50
CA PRO A 55 -3.33 -15.57 -11.35
C PRO A 55 -1.85 -15.75 -11.71
N ALA A 56 -1.55 -16.28 -12.91
CA ALA A 56 -0.17 -16.44 -13.38
C ALA A 56 0.55 -15.10 -13.61
N TRP A 57 -0.19 -14.01 -13.79
CA TRP A 57 0.34 -12.68 -14.03
C TRP A 57 0.40 -11.80 -12.78
N THR A 58 -0.27 -12.22 -11.71
CA THR A 58 -0.43 -11.42 -10.48
C THR A 58 0.89 -10.86 -9.98
N ASP A 59 1.90 -11.69 -9.81
CA ASP A 59 3.17 -11.27 -9.24
C ASP A 59 3.92 -10.27 -10.13
N ALA A 60 4.02 -10.56 -11.42
CA ALA A 60 4.71 -9.68 -12.35
C ALA A 60 3.99 -8.33 -12.48
N ALA A 61 2.67 -8.36 -12.64
CA ALA A 61 1.85 -7.17 -12.78
C ALA A 61 1.87 -6.32 -11.50
N ILE A 62 1.68 -6.90 -10.31
CA ILE A 62 1.71 -6.17 -9.03
C ILE A 62 3.11 -5.68 -8.69
N SER A 63 4.15 -6.42 -9.05
CA SER A 63 5.52 -5.94 -8.89
C SER A 63 5.75 -4.67 -9.71
N ARG A 64 5.34 -4.66 -10.98
CA ARG A 64 5.46 -3.50 -11.87
C ARG A 64 4.55 -2.34 -11.44
N TYR A 65 3.33 -2.64 -11.06
CA TYR A 65 2.41 -1.68 -10.42
C TYR A 65 3.06 -0.94 -9.25
N THR A 66 3.73 -1.69 -8.35
CA THR A 66 4.42 -1.12 -7.18
C THR A 66 5.51 -0.13 -7.61
N ASP A 67 6.25 -0.41 -8.69
CA ASP A 67 7.27 0.49 -9.21
C ASP A 67 6.66 1.81 -9.72
N PHE A 68 5.54 1.75 -10.45
CA PHE A 68 4.82 2.95 -10.89
C PHE A 68 4.33 3.80 -9.73
N VAL A 69 3.66 3.17 -8.74
CA VAL A 69 3.19 3.87 -7.54
C VAL A 69 4.35 4.52 -6.79
N SER A 70 5.48 3.82 -6.65
CA SER A 70 6.67 4.33 -5.96
C SER A 70 7.24 5.58 -6.63
N LYS A 71 7.34 5.56 -7.96
CA LYS A 71 7.87 6.68 -8.77
C LYS A 71 6.87 7.83 -8.92
N SER A 72 5.58 7.61 -8.66
CA SER A 72 4.53 8.60 -8.84
C SER A 72 4.72 9.81 -7.90
N ARG A 73 4.17 10.97 -8.30
CA ARG A 73 4.08 12.17 -7.48
C ARG A 73 2.85 12.21 -6.56
N ASN A 74 2.19 11.07 -6.37
CA ASN A 74 1.05 10.96 -5.48
C ASN A 74 1.42 11.31 -4.03
N THR A 75 0.45 11.87 -3.30
CA THR A 75 0.59 12.13 -1.85
C THR A 75 0.84 10.82 -1.10
N PRO A 76 1.44 10.86 0.10
CA PRO A 76 1.64 9.66 0.91
C PRO A 76 0.35 8.88 1.14
N MET A 77 -0.77 9.54 1.44
CA MET A 77 -2.07 8.89 1.62
C MET A 77 -2.54 8.19 0.35
N ARG A 78 -2.41 8.83 -0.82
CA ARG A 78 -2.78 8.21 -2.10
C ARG A 78 -1.89 7.01 -2.42
N LYS A 79 -0.57 7.08 -2.15
CA LYS A 79 0.33 5.93 -2.29
C LYS A 79 -0.07 4.78 -1.37
N TYR A 80 -0.41 5.07 -0.12
CA TYR A 80 -0.95 4.07 0.81
C TYR A 80 -2.16 3.33 0.22
N GLN A 81 -3.16 4.08 -0.28
CA GLN A 81 -4.37 3.50 -0.89
C GLN A 81 -4.03 2.56 -2.06
N LEU A 82 -3.09 2.98 -2.91
CA LEU A 82 -2.65 2.18 -4.05
C LEU A 82 -1.88 0.93 -3.60
N TYR A 83 -0.98 1.02 -2.62
CA TYR A 83 -0.28 -0.16 -2.09
C TYR A 83 -1.24 -1.13 -1.40
N ARG A 84 -2.23 -0.63 -0.65
CA ARG A 84 -3.29 -1.47 -0.08
C ARG A 84 -4.03 -2.22 -1.18
N ARG A 85 -4.47 -1.52 -2.24
CA ARG A 85 -5.10 -2.13 -3.42
C ARG A 85 -4.21 -3.21 -4.05
N GLY A 86 -2.91 -2.97 -4.17
CA GLY A 86 -1.96 -3.99 -4.66
C GLY A 86 -1.90 -5.24 -3.78
N LEU A 87 -1.96 -5.09 -2.45
CA LEU A 87 -2.02 -6.21 -1.51
C LEU A 87 -3.34 -7.00 -1.60
N GLU A 88 -4.45 -6.34 -1.91
CA GLU A 88 -5.77 -6.99 -2.12
C GLU A 88 -5.78 -7.95 -3.33
N ALA A 89 -4.88 -7.78 -4.29
CA ALA A 89 -4.68 -8.73 -5.39
C ALA A 89 -4.05 -10.05 -4.93
N LYS A 90 -3.64 -10.16 -3.66
CA LYS A 90 -3.04 -11.36 -3.02
C LYS A 90 -1.83 -11.91 -3.80
N PRO A 91 -0.83 -11.09 -4.11
CA PRO A 91 0.39 -11.57 -4.74
C PRO A 91 1.18 -12.49 -3.79
N SER A 92 2.23 -13.16 -4.30
CA SER A 92 3.10 -13.99 -3.48
C SER A 92 3.77 -13.20 -2.35
N PRO A 93 4.25 -13.87 -1.29
CA PRO A 93 4.95 -13.21 -0.18
C PRO A 93 6.13 -12.35 -0.62
N LYS A 94 6.83 -12.74 -1.68
CA LYS A 94 7.90 -11.94 -2.28
C LYS A 94 7.42 -10.56 -2.74
N VAL A 95 6.29 -10.52 -3.42
CA VAL A 95 5.72 -9.26 -3.94
C VAL A 95 4.98 -8.50 -2.84
N GLN A 96 4.36 -9.19 -1.87
CA GLN A 96 3.84 -8.56 -0.64
C GLN A 96 4.94 -7.81 0.10
N ASN A 97 6.12 -8.41 0.28
CA ASN A 97 7.27 -7.75 0.89
C ASN A 97 7.74 -6.52 0.10
N LYS A 98 7.68 -6.55 -1.24
CA LYS A 98 7.96 -5.37 -2.07
C LYS A 98 6.98 -4.23 -1.79
N LEU A 99 5.69 -4.53 -1.70
CA LEU A 99 4.63 -3.57 -1.36
C LEU A 99 4.81 -3.02 0.06
N LEU A 100 5.08 -3.87 1.05
CA LEU A 100 5.34 -3.48 2.44
C LEU A 100 6.59 -2.59 2.55
N LYS A 101 7.68 -2.93 1.86
CA LYS A 101 8.88 -2.05 1.77
C LYS A 101 8.56 -0.69 1.16
N ALA A 102 7.67 -0.63 0.17
CA ALA A 102 7.21 0.63 -0.38
C ALA A 102 6.33 1.41 0.61
N LEU A 103 5.47 0.73 1.38
CA LEU A 103 4.67 1.29 2.46
C LEU A 103 5.53 1.94 3.56
N SER A 104 6.67 1.40 3.92
CA SER A 104 7.55 2.00 4.94
C SER A 104 8.06 3.39 4.54
N LYS A 105 8.05 3.70 3.24
CA LYS A 105 8.40 5.03 2.69
C LYS A 105 7.21 6.00 2.67
N THR A 106 6.01 5.53 3.01
CA THR A 106 4.79 6.33 3.10
C THR A 106 4.30 6.37 4.56
N PRO A 107 4.90 7.20 5.43
CA PRO A 107 4.68 7.14 6.87
C PRO A 107 3.34 7.77 7.25
N VAL A 108 2.24 7.11 6.90
CA VAL A 108 0.88 7.47 7.30
C VAL A 108 0.32 6.46 8.29
N PHE A 109 -0.50 6.90 9.23
CA PHE A 109 -1.05 6.02 10.28
C PHE A 109 -1.73 4.75 9.73
N PRO A 110 -2.57 4.80 8.67
CA PRO A 110 -3.18 3.60 8.12
C PRO A 110 -2.17 2.56 7.58
N ALA A 111 -0.95 2.97 7.22
CA ALA A 111 0.09 2.02 6.80
C ALA A 111 0.58 1.16 7.98
N LEU A 112 0.62 1.76 9.20
CA LEU A 112 0.96 1.03 10.42
C LEU A 112 -0.09 -0.04 10.72
N THR A 113 -1.38 0.32 10.73
CA THR A 113 -2.46 -0.63 11.04
C THR A 113 -2.60 -1.72 9.98
N LEU A 114 -2.41 -1.38 8.70
CA LEU A 114 -2.40 -2.37 7.61
C LEU A 114 -1.26 -3.38 7.78
N ALA A 115 -0.06 -2.92 8.14
CA ALA A 115 1.11 -3.79 8.31
C ALA A 115 0.94 -4.84 9.42
N VAL A 116 0.20 -4.52 10.49
CA VAL A 116 -0.09 -5.46 11.59
C VAL A 116 -0.69 -6.78 11.07
N ASN A 117 -1.51 -6.74 10.03
CA ASN A 117 -2.16 -7.92 9.45
C ASN A 117 -1.18 -8.88 8.74
N TYR A 118 0.03 -8.43 8.46
CA TYR A 118 1.06 -9.21 7.78
C TYR A 118 2.16 -9.73 8.72
N MET A 119 2.06 -9.46 10.03
CA MET A 119 3.06 -9.92 11.01
C MET A 119 2.88 -11.37 11.43
N ASP A 120 1.70 -11.96 11.22
CA ASP A 120 1.43 -13.35 11.64
C ASP A 120 1.99 -14.37 10.63
N ALA A 121 2.29 -13.96 9.41
CA ALA A 121 2.86 -14.81 8.38
C ALA A 121 4.40 -14.71 8.39
N PRO A 122 5.14 -15.79 8.67
CA PRO A 122 6.62 -15.74 8.78
C PRO A 122 7.30 -15.11 7.57
N ALA A 123 6.75 -15.31 6.37
CA ALA A 123 7.32 -14.80 5.14
C ALA A 123 7.23 -13.26 4.98
N THR A 124 6.36 -12.58 5.74
CA THR A 124 6.14 -11.13 5.65
C THR A 124 6.35 -10.42 6.98
N ALA A 125 6.43 -11.16 8.09
CA ALA A 125 6.44 -10.64 9.45
C ALA A 125 7.52 -9.57 9.68
N GLU A 126 8.75 -9.83 9.32
CA GLU A 126 9.87 -8.90 9.48
C GLU A 126 9.64 -7.59 8.72
N THR A 127 9.25 -7.70 7.44
CA THR A 127 8.99 -6.52 6.61
C THR A 127 7.80 -5.71 7.14
N ALA A 128 6.77 -6.39 7.64
CA ALA A 128 5.61 -5.74 8.26
C ALA A 128 5.98 -5.04 9.58
N ALA A 129 6.78 -5.68 10.43
CA ALA A 129 7.31 -5.08 11.66
C ALA A 129 8.17 -3.84 11.37
N MET A 130 8.98 -3.88 10.31
CA MET A 130 9.74 -2.72 9.83
C MET A 130 8.81 -1.56 9.45
N VAL A 131 7.68 -1.80 8.79
CA VAL A 131 6.71 -0.74 8.47
C VAL A 131 6.20 -0.09 9.74
N VAL A 132 5.76 -0.88 10.73
CA VAL A 132 5.23 -0.36 12.00
C VAL A 132 6.26 0.49 12.71
N LYS A 133 7.49 -0.02 12.88
CA LYS A 133 8.60 0.71 13.50
C LYS A 133 8.86 2.04 12.77
N THR A 134 8.95 2.00 11.44
CA THR A 134 9.28 3.18 10.63
C THR A 134 8.18 4.25 10.68
N VAL A 135 6.91 3.83 10.61
CA VAL A 135 5.79 4.77 10.66
C VAL A 135 5.70 5.42 12.04
N ALA A 136 5.84 4.65 13.12
CA ALA A 136 5.84 5.19 14.47
C ALA A 136 7.02 6.16 14.71
N ALA A 137 8.22 5.81 14.28
CA ALA A 137 9.41 6.65 14.42
C ALA A 137 9.28 7.99 13.68
N LYS A 138 8.63 8.00 12.51
CA LYS A 138 8.43 9.23 11.72
C LYS A 138 7.26 10.08 12.17
N ASN A 139 6.40 9.57 13.05
CA ASN A 139 5.22 10.25 13.54
C ASN A 139 5.16 10.21 15.08
N PRO A 140 6.02 10.93 15.78
CA PRO A 140 6.12 10.87 17.25
C PRO A 140 4.85 11.34 17.98
N ALA A 141 3.93 12.01 17.30
CA ALA A 141 2.64 12.39 17.84
C ALA A 141 1.59 11.24 17.85
N LEU A 142 1.87 10.14 17.10
CA LEU A 142 1.02 8.96 17.18
C LEU A 142 1.17 8.29 18.56
N GLY A 143 0.04 7.90 19.16
CA GLY A 143 0.03 7.27 20.48
C GLY A 143 -1.22 6.44 20.71
N GLY A 144 -1.47 6.13 21.98
CA GLY A 144 -2.61 5.34 22.41
C GLY A 144 -2.43 3.83 22.22
N GLU A 145 -3.43 3.07 22.62
CA GLU A 145 -3.39 1.60 22.71
C GLU A 145 -3.12 0.91 21.37
N THR A 146 -3.70 1.41 20.29
CA THR A 146 -3.53 0.82 18.95
C THR A 146 -2.07 0.86 18.49
N VAL A 147 -1.39 1.99 18.69
CA VAL A 147 0.03 2.13 18.32
C VAL A 147 0.91 1.31 19.25
N ALA A 148 0.59 1.32 20.58
CA ALA A 148 1.31 0.53 21.56
C ALA A 148 1.22 -0.98 21.24
N ALA A 149 0.03 -1.48 20.93
CA ALA A 149 -0.18 -2.88 20.57
C ALA A 149 0.58 -3.26 19.29
N ALA A 150 0.54 -2.42 18.26
CA ALA A 150 1.28 -2.65 17.03
C ALA A 150 2.79 -2.69 17.24
N LEU A 151 3.33 -1.77 18.04
CA LEU A 151 4.76 -1.76 18.39
C LEU A 151 5.17 -2.96 19.22
N LYS A 152 4.35 -3.40 20.20
CA LYS A 152 4.62 -4.63 20.97
C LYS A 152 4.66 -5.85 20.06
N LYS A 153 3.70 -5.99 19.15
CA LYS A 153 3.69 -7.09 18.17
C LYS A 153 4.94 -7.04 17.27
N ALA A 154 5.35 -5.87 16.80
CA ALA A 154 6.57 -5.71 16.02
C ALA A 154 7.82 -6.07 16.85
N GLN A 155 7.86 -5.73 18.14
CA GLN A 155 8.93 -6.10 19.05
C GLN A 155 9.03 -7.63 19.21
N GLU A 156 7.91 -8.33 19.34
CA GLU A 156 7.88 -9.80 19.42
C GLU A 156 8.45 -10.46 18.15
N VAL A 157 8.11 -9.93 16.96
CA VAL A 157 8.67 -10.40 15.69
C VAL A 157 10.19 -10.26 15.69
N TYR A 158 10.71 -9.08 16.02
CA TYR A 158 12.17 -8.86 16.06
C TYR A 158 12.85 -9.63 17.17
N ALA A 159 12.24 -9.83 18.34
CA ALA A 159 12.78 -10.65 19.41
C ALA A 159 12.89 -12.14 19.01
N GLY A 160 11.95 -12.62 18.18
CA GLY A 160 12.06 -13.93 17.57
C GLY A 160 13.26 -14.05 16.63
N LEU A 161 13.48 -13.06 15.78
CA LEU A 161 14.58 -13.01 14.81
C LEU A 161 15.94 -12.80 15.48
N ALA A 162 16.02 -12.02 16.56
CA ALA A 162 17.25 -11.72 17.29
C ALA A 162 17.96 -12.97 17.87
N LYS A 163 17.27 -14.11 17.92
CA LYS A 163 17.86 -15.40 18.32
C LYS A 163 18.90 -15.91 17.30
N SER A 164 18.80 -15.48 16.05
CA SER A 164 19.65 -15.91 14.94
C SER A 164 20.31 -14.72 14.20
N ASP A 165 19.85 -13.50 14.42
CA ASP A 165 20.29 -12.30 13.74
C ASP A 165 20.53 -11.17 14.77
N ALA A 166 21.79 -10.79 14.97
CA ALA A 166 22.17 -9.73 15.92
C ALA A 166 21.56 -8.36 15.54
N ASP A 167 21.39 -8.08 14.23
CA ASP A 167 20.83 -6.80 13.77
C ASP A 167 19.36 -6.64 14.18
N ALA A 168 18.63 -7.75 14.32
CA ALA A 168 17.26 -7.72 14.83
C ALA A 168 17.20 -7.26 16.30
N GLY A 169 18.27 -7.47 17.09
CA GLY A 169 18.40 -6.99 18.46
C GLY A 169 18.34 -5.46 18.55
N TYR A 170 18.99 -4.76 17.64
CA TYR A 170 18.92 -3.29 17.59
C TYR A 170 17.49 -2.78 17.30
N ALA A 171 16.76 -3.48 16.45
CA ALA A 171 15.36 -3.12 16.17
C ALA A 171 14.46 -3.30 17.41
N VAL A 172 14.73 -4.31 18.24
CA VAL A 172 14.02 -4.50 19.53
C VAL A 172 14.25 -3.30 20.45
N ASP A 173 15.51 -2.82 20.56
CA ASP A 173 15.84 -1.70 21.45
C ASP A 173 15.31 -0.36 20.91
N GLU A 174 15.32 -0.16 19.59
CA GLU A 174 14.64 0.98 18.97
C GLU A 174 13.15 1.01 19.30
N ILE A 175 12.45 -0.14 19.19
CA ILE A 175 11.02 -0.23 19.50
C ILE A 175 10.75 0.00 20.99
N LYS A 176 11.59 -0.50 21.90
CA LYS A 176 11.50 -0.17 23.33
C LYS A 176 11.60 1.34 23.56
N GLY A 177 12.54 2.00 22.87
CA GLY A 177 12.68 3.45 22.93
C GLY A 177 11.47 4.21 22.40
N LEU A 178 10.80 3.71 21.35
CA LEU A 178 9.54 4.26 20.84
C LEU A 178 8.39 4.07 21.85
N LEU A 179 8.25 2.88 22.42
CA LEU A 179 7.22 2.57 23.43
C LEU A 179 7.38 3.44 24.67
N ALA A 180 8.61 3.68 25.14
CA ALA A 180 8.89 4.52 26.32
C ALA A 180 8.52 6.00 26.10
N LYS A 181 8.53 6.46 24.85
CA LYS A 181 8.21 7.85 24.47
C LYS A 181 6.80 8.01 23.94
N LEU A 182 6.02 6.91 23.85
CA LEU A 182 4.70 6.93 23.25
C LEU A 182 3.74 7.78 24.08
N PRO A 183 3.05 8.78 23.48
CA PRO A 183 2.01 9.51 24.17
C PRO A 183 0.85 8.58 24.60
N ALA A 184 0.41 8.69 25.85
CA ALA A 184 -0.72 7.89 26.36
C ALA A 184 -2.01 8.15 25.58
N GLU A 185 -2.26 9.43 25.27
CA GLU A 185 -3.40 9.91 24.48
C GLU A 185 -2.94 10.54 23.18
N GLY A 186 -2.07 9.87 22.44
CA GLY A 186 -1.50 10.41 21.21
C GLY A 186 -2.57 10.73 20.17
N TYR A 187 -2.29 11.73 19.32
CA TYR A 187 -3.13 12.05 18.17
C TYR A 187 -3.23 10.82 17.25
N LEU A 188 -4.42 10.26 17.18
CA LEU A 188 -4.79 9.28 16.17
C LEU A 188 -5.46 10.03 15.02
N PRO A 189 -4.81 10.23 13.87
CA PRO A 189 -5.48 10.82 12.74
C PRO A 189 -6.69 9.94 12.40
N VAL A 190 -7.86 10.55 12.29
CA VAL A 190 -9.06 9.84 11.86
C VAL A 190 -8.76 9.24 10.50
N SER A 191 -8.61 7.93 10.45
CA SER A 191 -8.51 7.18 9.20
C SER A 191 -9.90 7.15 8.59
N LEU A 192 -10.18 8.10 7.71
CA LEU A 192 -11.33 8.00 6.82
C LEU A 192 -11.03 6.88 5.83
N GLU A 193 -11.45 5.67 6.15
CA GLU A 193 -11.46 4.58 5.19
C GLU A 193 -12.26 5.03 3.95
N PRO A 194 -11.69 4.98 2.74
CA PRO A 194 -12.38 5.43 1.53
C PRO A 194 -13.75 4.78 1.36
N SER A 195 -13.90 3.51 1.73
CA SER A 195 -15.16 2.79 1.70
C SER A 195 -16.20 3.37 2.67
N GLY A 196 -15.77 3.79 3.86
CA GLY A 196 -16.67 4.45 4.81
C GLY A 196 -17.01 5.87 4.40
N TRP A 197 -16.05 6.61 3.87
CA TRP A 197 -16.23 7.98 3.40
C TRP A 197 -17.09 8.04 2.13
N GLU A 198 -16.84 7.19 1.14
CA GLU A 198 -17.65 7.14 -0.08
C GLU A 198 -19.08 6.72 0.20
N ALA A 199 -19.31 5.78 1.13
CA ALA A 199 -20.64 5.40 1.56
C ALA A 199 -21.37 6.57 2.26
N VAL A 200 -20.68 7.28 3.14
CA VAL A 200 -21.27 8.41 3.92
C VAL A 200 -21.44 9.66 3.04
N VAL A 201 -20.48 9.98 2.18
CA VAL A 201 -20.56 11.16 1.29
C VAL A 201 -21.39 10.85 0.04
N GLY A 202 -21.54 9.57 -0.33
CA GLY A 202 -22.39 9.12 -1.43
C GLY A 202 -23.89 9.30 -1.17
N ASP A 203 -24.35 9.11 0.06
CA ASP A 203 -25.76 9.25 0.43
C ASP A 203 -26.19 10.73 0.50
N PRO A 204 -27.17 11.18 -0.35
CA PRO A 204 -27.63 12.56 -0.40
C PRO A 204 -28.20 13.09 0.93
N GLU A 205 -28.87 12.25 1.71
CA GLU A 205 -29.47 12.64 2.99
C GLU A 205 -28.40 12.84 4.06
N THR A 206 -27.40 11.99 4.11
CA THR A 206 -26.24 12.13 5.01
C THR A 206 -25.45 13.41 4.68
N ARG A 207 -25.23 13.73 3.39
CA ARG A 207 -24.61 15.00 2.97
C ARG A 207 -25.41 16.22 3.45
N LYS A 208 -26.73 16.18 3.34
CA LYS A 208 -27.64 17.24 3.77
C LYS A 208 -27.58 17.45 5.28
N ALA A 209 -27.58 16.36 6.04
CA ALA A 209 -27.47 16.39 7.50
C ALA A 209 -26.10 16.92 7.97
N MET A 210 -24.99 16.52 7.34
CA MET A 210 -23.66 17.03 7.63
C MET A 210 -23.54 18.54 7.33
N LYS A 211 -24.10 18.99 6.21
CA LYS A 211 -24.12 20.41 5.83
C LYS A 211 -24.93 21.25 6.81
N ALA A 212 -26.09 20.75 7.27
CA ALA A 212 -26.91 21.41 8.27
C ALA A 212 -26.18 21.51 9.63
N LYS A 213 -25.49 20.45 10.05
CA LYS A 213 -24.71 20.43 11.30
C LYS A 213 -23.49 21.37 11.25
N ALA A 214 -22.80 21.44 10.10
CA ALA A 214 -21.70 22.38 9.90
C ALA A 214 -22.15 23.85 9.91
N LEU A 215 -23.30 24.15 9.28
CA LEU A 215 -23.92 25.48 9.29
C LEU A 215 -24.38 25.89 10.70
N ALA A 216 -24.99 24.99 11.45
CA ALA A 216 -25.40 25.25 12.82
C ALA A 216 -24.20 25.58 13.73
N LYS A 217 -23.09 24.85 13.57
CA LYS A 217 -21.86 25.12 14.32
C LYS A 217 -21.24 26.48 13.97
N ALA A 218 -21.22 26.85 12.70
CA ALA A 218 -20.70 28.15 12.25
C ALA A 218 -21.55 29.36 12.68
N GLN A 219 -22.79 29.15 13.13
CA GLN A 219 -23.66 30.21 13.63
C GLN A 219 -23.58 30.37 15.17
N THR A 220 -22.86 29.46 15.85
CA THR A 220 -22.70 29.50 17.32
C THR A 220 -21.28 29.91 17.74
N GLU A 221 -20.37 30.09 16.81
CA GLU A 221 -19.05 30.73 16.97
C GLU A 221 -19.09 32.17 16.47
#